data_a7efa8d856b7d7a7fe1f227a4c82fd0b
#
_entry.id   a7efa8d856b7d7a7fe1f227a4c82fd0b
#
_cell.length_a   1.000
_cell.length_b   1.000
_cell.length_c   1.000
_cell.angle_alpha   90.00
_cell.angle_beta   90.00
_cell.angle_gamma   90.00
#
_symmetry.space_group_name_H-M   'P 1'
#
loop_
_entity.id
_entity.type
_entity.pdbx_description
1 polymer ?
#
loop_
_entity_poly.entity_id
_entity_poly.type
_entity_poly.pdbx_seq_one_letter_code
_entity_poly.pdbx_strand_id
1 'polypeptide(L)'
;MDAAQFLPMEPSPEVTQIHEGDYKGTDGLWHCGVCGKARQKKINSPYFHKTVWCICDCRVKELDNQRRKEEYEEEMHRVQRLKDASMMASKFRDAEFSVYQKRKENQRAYDVSRKYVAQFRQMITEGNPKTGEKNLGLVFYGPCGTGKSFTAACIANELMEQNISVVMTSFVKILQDIQGQDEAAYIGMLNACSLLIIDDLGAERNTDYALEKVYNVIDSRVRADKPMILTTNLTFDEMMRNPDIRYRRIYDRIFEHCFPVEIPGKSFRIIKAAQRQKELADYF
;
A
#
# COMPACT_ATOMS: atom_id res chain seq x y z
N MET A 1 -35.08 -16.88 31.59
CA MET A 1 -33.72 -16.32 31.55
C MET A 1 -32.79 -17.35 32.17
N ASP A 2 -32.07 -18.05 31.33
CA ASP A 2 -31.26 -19.23 31.70
C ASP A 2 -30.00 -18.81 32.48
N ALA A 3 -29.89 -19.28 33.71
CA ALA A 3 -28.75 -19.03 34.61
C ALA A 3 -27.44 -19.78 34.18
N ALA A 4 -27.44 -20.41 33.03
CA ALA A 4 -26.33 -21.23 32.53
C ALA A 4 -25.22 -20.45 31.80
N GLN A 5 -25.32 -19.09 31.67
CA GLN A 5 -24.36 -18.29 30.88
C GLN A 5 -23.25 -17.63 31.68
N PHE A 6 -23.12 -17.87 32.99
CA PHE A 6 -22.01 -17.38 33.82
C PHE A 6 -21.16 -18.52 34.37
N LEU A 7 -20.64 -19.38 33.51
CA LEU A 7 -19.48 -20.16 33.88
C LEU A 7 -18.30 -19.20 34.03
N PRO A 8 -17.61 -19.17 35.19
CA PRO A 8 -16.41 -18.38 35.34
C PRO A 8 -15.37 -18.89 34.33
N MET A 9 -15.00 -18.06 33.37
CA MET A 9 -13.88 -18.38 32.49
C MET A 9 -12.67 -18.71 33.38
N GLU A 10 -12.06 -19.87 33.19
CA GLU A 10 -10.81 -20.19 33.85
C GLU A 10 -9.78 -19.12 33.46
N PRO A 11 -9.03 -18.59 34.43
CA PRO A 11 -8.01 -17.58 34.11
C PRO A 11 -7.01 -18.17 33.13
N SER A 12 -6.58 -17.40 32.13
CA SER A 12 -5.61 -17.85 31.15
C SER A 12 -4.34 -18.37 31.83
N PRO A 13 -3.64 -19.36 31.25
CA PRO A 13 -2.38 -19.88 31.79
C PRO A 13 -1.37 -18.78 32.12
N GLU A 14 -1.35 -17.71 31.38
CA GLU A 14 -0.46 -16.54 31.58
C GLU A 14 -0.69 -15.81 32.90
N VAL A 15 -1.91 -15.80 33.42
CA VAL A 15 -2.24 -15.15 34.70
C VAL A 15 -1.87 -16.03 35.87
N THR A 16 -2.01 -17.35 35.75
CA THR A 16 -1.78 -18.31 36.83
C THR A 16 -0.35 -18.82 36.93
N GLN A 17 0.48 -18.56 35.90
CA GLN A 17 1.87 -19.01 35.87
C GLN A 17 2.69 -18.30 36.94
N ILE A 18 3.38 -19.10 37.80
CA ILE A 18 4.36 -18.57 38.75
C ILE A 18 5.67 -18.36 37.98
N HIS A 19 6.23 -17.15 38.08
CA HIS A 19 7.49 -16.79 37.45
C HIS A 19 8.66 -16.91 38.41
N GLU A 20 9.85 -17.02 37.84
CA GLU A 20 11.09 -17.02 38.59
C GLU A 20 11.20 -15.73 39.43
N GLY A 21 11.47 -15.87 40.73
CA GLY A 21 11.50 -14.77 41.68
C GLY A 21 10.17 -14.45 42.36
N ASP A 22 9.03 -14.98 41.94
CA ASP A 22 7.75 -14.85 42.67
C ASP A 22 7.84 -15.55 44.03
N TYR A 23 7.27 -14.95 45.06
CA TYR A 23 7.35 -15.44 46.43
C TYR A 23 5.99 -15.43 47.12
N LYS A 24 5.85 -16.24 48.17
CA LYS A 24 4.65 -16.27 48.99
C LYS A 24 4.82 -15.35 50.17
N GLY A 25 3.98 -14.32 50.25
CA GLY A 25 4.01 -13.32 51.31
C GLY A 25 3.50 -13.84 52.65
N THR A 26 3.65 -13.04 53.69
CA THR A 26 3.15 -13.34 55.05
C THR A 26 1.62 -13.41 55.12
N ASP A 27 0.90 -12.84 54.13
CA ASP A 27 -0.53 -12.90 53.94
C ASP A 27 -1.00 -14.23 53.28
N GLY A 28 -0.02 -15.09 52.95
CA GLY A 28 -0.26 -16.38 52.28
C GLY A 28 -0.59 -16.28 50.79
N LEU A 29 -0.44 -15.09 50.19
CA LEU A 29 -0.68 -14.85 48.75
C LEU A 29 0.64 -14.85 47.99
N TRP A 30 0.54 -15.14 46.68
CA TRP A 30 1.67 -14.99 45.77
C TRP A 30 1.91 -13.52 45.44
N HIS A 31 3.16 -13.09 45.49
CA HIS A 31 3.65 -11.76 45.14
C HIS A 31 4.65 -11.80 44.01
N CYS A 32 4.66 -10.79 43.16
CA CYS A 32 5.58 -10.64 42.05
C CYS A 32 7.00 -10.35 42.55
N GLY A 33 7.97 -11.18 42.12
CA GLY A 33 9.40 -10.99 42.50
C GLY A 33 10.04 -9.70 42.00
N VAL A 34 9.43 -9.08 40.94
CA VAL A 34 9.94 -7.82 40.34
C VAL A 34 9.40 -6.59 41.05
N CYS A 35 8.08 -6.51 41.26
CA CYS A 35 7.43 -5.29 41.76
C CYS A 35 6.82 -5.43 43.15
N GLY A 36 6.90 -6.60 43.76
CA GLY A 36 6.40 -6.88 45.10
C GLY A 36 4.88 -6.85 45.27
N LYS A 37 4.10 -6.54 44.19
CA LYS A 37 2.64 -6.51 44.25
C LYS A 37 2.05 -7.91 44.33
N ALA A 38 0.94 -8.03 45.09
CA ALA A 38 0.21 -9.32 45.17
C ALA A 38 -0.31 -9.74 43.81
N ARG A 39 -0.07 -10.99 43.45
CA ARG A 39 -0.56 -11.68 42.25
C ARG A 39 -1.85 -12.47 42.51
N GLN A 40 -2.30 -12.43 43.75
CA GLN A 40 -3.55 -13.05 44.17
C GLN A 40 -4.34 -12.07 45.03
N LYS A 41 -5.67 -12.18 45.00
CA LYS A 41 -6.59 -11.42 45.83
C LYS A 41 -7.63 -12.37 46.43
N LYS A 42 -7.86 -12.24 47.74
CA LYS A 42 -8.95 -12.93 48.42
C LYS A 42 -10.24 -12.16 48.18
N ILE A 43 -11.24 -12.79 47.61
CA ILE A 43 -12.57 -12.26 47.44
C ILE A 43 -13.46 -12.91 48.51
N ASN A 44 -13.92 -12.11 49.45
CA ASN A 44 -14.84 -12.54 50.51
C ASN A 44 -16.21 -11.93 50.24
N SER A 45 -17.18 -12.79 49.90
CA SER A 45 -18.57 -12.45 49.69
C SER A 45 -19.41 -13.22 50.73
N PRO A 46 -20.61 -12.76 51.07
CA PRO A 46 -21.52 -13.52 51.90
C PRO A 46 -21.84 -14.91 51.36
N TYR A 47 -21.65 -15.12 50.06
CA TYR A 47 -22.00 -16.36 49.33
C TYR A 47 -20.82 -17.26 48.98
N PHE A 48 -19.59 -16.74 48.99
CA PHE A 48 -18.39 -17.50 48.65
C PHE A 48 -17.10 -16.83 49.07
N HIS A 49 -16.07 -17.66 49.36
CA HIS A 49 -14.71 -17.23 49.62
C HIS A 49 -13.79 -17.86 48.57
N LYS A 50 -13.13 -17.02 47.77
CA LYS A 50 -12.24 -17.49 46.69
C LYS A 50 -10.99 -16.65 46.61
N THR A 51 -9.85 -17.30 46.36
CA THR A 51 -8.61 -16.59 45.98
C THR A 51 -8.53 -16.60 44.46
N VAL A 52 -8.39 -15.43 43.89
CA VAL A 52 -8.28 -15.22 42.44
C VAL A 52 -6.91 -14.69 42.10
N TRP A 53 -6.41 -15.07 40.92
CA TRP A 53 -5.18 -14.54 40.40
C TRP A 53 -5.37 -13.14 39.83
N CYS A 54 -4.35 -12.28 39.98
CA CYS A 54 -4.28 -10.93 39.47
C CYS A 54 -2.96 -10.73 38.71
N ILE A 55 -2.99 -9.92 37.68
CA ILE A 55 -1.77 -9.53 36.97
C ILE A 55 -1.22 -8.29 37.64
N CYS A 56 0.08 -8.26 37.95
CA CYS A 56 0.74 -7.06 38.46
C CYS A 56 1.09 -6.09 37.31
N ASP A 57 1.29 -4.81 37.64
CA ASP A 57 1.53 -3.75 36.63
C ASP A 57 2.77 -4.00 35.78
N CYS A 58 3.82 -4.60 36.32
CA CYS A 58 5.02 -4.91 35.54
C CYS A 58 4.75 -5.99 34.49
N ARG A 59 3.93 -6.99 34.82
CA ARG A 59 3.52 -8.05 33.89
C ARG A 59 2.56 -7.51 32.83
N VAL A 60 1.64 -6.62 33.20
CA VAL A 60 0.78 -5.93 32.23
C VAL A 60 1.63 -5.18 31.19
N LYS A 61 2.64 -4.43 31.67
CA LYS A 61 3.55 -3.70 30.77
C LYS A 61 4.36 -4.63 29.86
N GLU A 62 4.80 -5.75 30.37
CA GLU A 62 5.55 -6.76 29.59
C GLU A 62 4.67 -7.37 28.50
N LEU A 63 3.45 -7.80 28.84
CA LEU A 63 2.47 -8.34 27.90
C LEU A 63 2.05 -7.31 26.84
N ASP A 64 1.85 -6.04 27.26
CA ASP A 64 1.54 -4.97 26.31
C ASP A 64 2.70 -4.69 25.35
N ASN A 65 3.95 -4.74 25.83
CA ASN A 65 5.12 -4.57 24.97
C ASN A 65 5.27 -5.76 24.00
N GLN A 66 5.04 -6.98 24.50
CA GLN A 66 5.09 -8.17 23.67
C GLN A 66 4.02 -8.13 22.59
N ARG A 67 2.78 -7.82 22.95
CA ARG A 67 1.68 -7.67 21.99
C ARG A 67 1.97 -6.61 20.94
N ARG A 68 2.50 -5.44 21.32
CA ARG A 68 2.89 -4.39 20.37
C ARG A 68 3.98 -4.85 19.40
N LYS A 69 4.92 -5.67 19.89
CA LYS A 69 5.97 -6.23 19.04
C LYS A 69 5.42 -7.24 18.05
N GLU A 70 4.53 -8.13 18.50
CA GLU A 70 3.86 -9.11 17.65
C GLU A 70 2.98 -8.42 16.59
N GLU A 71 2.18 -7.42 16.99
CA GLU A 71 1.36 -6.60 16.08
C GLU A 71 2.24 -5.90 15.02
N TYR A 72 3.39 -5.35 15.42
CA TYR A 72 4.33 -4.73 14.50
C TYR A 72 4.96 -5.74 13.53
N GLU A 73 5.39 -6.91 14.02
CA GLU A 73 5.94 -7.98 13.18
C GLU A 73 4.89 -8.50 12.17
N GLU A 74 3.65 -8.71 12.61
CA GLU A 74 2.54 -9.10 11.73
C GLU A 74 2.26 -8.04 10.65
N GLU A 75 2.26 -6.76 11.02
CA GLU A 75 2.09 -5.66 10.09
C GLU A 75 3.22 -5.60 9.05
N MET A 76 4.47 -5.73 9.48
CA MET A 76 5.62 -5.79 8.58
C MET A 76 5.56 -6.99 7.62
N HIS A 77 5.18 -8.16 8.09
CA HIS A 77 4.95 -9.32 7.23
C HIS A 77 3.82 -9.10 6.22
N ARG A 78 2.77 -8.39 6.62
CA ARG A 78 1.66 -8.05 5.72
C ARG A 78 2.10 -7.09 4.63
N VAL A 79 2.82 -6.02 4.98
CA VAL A 79 3.38 -5.06 4.02
C VAL A 79 4.33 -5.76 3.06
N GLN A 80 5.20 -6.65 3.56
CA GLN A 80 6.12 -7.40 2.71
C GLN A 80 5.38 -8.29 1.69
N ARG A 81 4.33 -8.99 2.12
CA ARG A 81 3.48 -9.77 1.19
C ARG A 81 2.83 -8.90 0.12
N LEU A 82 2.37 -7.68 0.46
CA LEU A 82 1.82 -6.75 -0.52
C LEU A 82 2.90 -6.29 -1.52
N LYS A 83 4.11 -5.98 -1.05
CA LYS A 83 5.25 -5.60 -1.92
C LYS A 83 5.64 -6.75 -2.86
N ASP A 84 5.65 -7.98 -2.39
CA ASP A 84 5.98 -9.16 -3.21
C ASP A 84 4.88 -9.46 -4.26
N ALA A 85 3.62 -9.29 -3.90
CA ALA A 85 2.49 -9.46 -4.80
C ALA A 85 2.29 -8.28 -5.78
N SER A 86 3.00 -7.17 -5.59
CA SER A 86 2.77 -5.92 -6.34
C SER A 86 3.20 -5.96 -7.81
N MET A 87 3.89 -6.99 -8.26
CA MET A 87 4.47 -7.11 -9.63
C MET A 87 5.44 -5.96 -9.98
N MET A 88 5.82 -5.15 -9.02
CA MET A 88 6.67 -3.98 -9.21
C MET A 88 8.09 -4.38 -9.62
N ALA A 89 8.65 -3.69 -10.62
CA ALA A 89 10.05 -3.90 -11.01
C ALA A 89 11.00 -3.57 -9.85
N SER A 90 12.06 -4.38 -9.66
CA SER A 90 13.01 -4.26 -8.54
C SER A 90 13.59 -2.86 -8.35
N LYS A 91 13.85 -2.15 -9.45
CA LYS A 91 14.37 -0.77 -9.44
C LYS A 91 13.45 0.27 -8.74
N PHE A 92 12.19 -0.09 -8.48
CA PHE A 92 11.19 0.78 -7.87
C PHE A 92 10.80 0.36 -6.45
N ARG A 93 11.33 -0.75 -5.94
CA ARG A 93 10.98 -1.25 -4.60
C ARG A 93 11.31 -0.28 -3.48
N ASP A 94 12.39 0.50 -3.68
CA ASP A 94 12.87 1.49 -2.72
C ASP A 94 12.51 2.94 -3.13
N ALA A 95 11.52 3.10 -4.02
CA ALA A 95 11.06 4.41 -4.42
C ALA A 95 10.21 5.04 -3.31
N GLU A 96 10.73 6.11 -2.69
CA GLU A 96 10.08 6.83 -1.60
C GLU A 96 10.05 8.34 -1.87
N PHE A 97 9.07 9.02 -1.27
CA PHE A 97 9.02 10.49 -1.31
C PHE A 97 10.16 11.15 -0.53
N SER A 98 10.78 10.45 0.42
CA SER A 98 11.97 10.92 1.17
C SER A 98 13.16 11.18 0.27
N VAL A 99 13.36 10.34 -0.77
CA VAL A 99 14.45 10.46 -1.74
C VAL A 99 14.02 11.15 -3.05
N TYR A 100 12.81 11.69 -3.09
CA TYR A 100 12.28 12.37 -4.29
C TYR A 100 13.04 13.65 -4.59
N GLN A 101 13.67 13.72 -5.77
CA GLN A 101 14.40 14.91 -6.21
C GLN A 101 13.44 15.99 -6.70
N LYS A 102 13.03 16.88 -5.79
CA LYS A 102 12.15 18.01 -6.11
C LYS A 102 12.87 19.05 -6.98
N ARG A 103 12.18 19.45 -8.03
CA ARG A 103 12.57 20.54 -8.93
C ARG A 103 11.33 21.39 -9.19
N LYS A 104 11.53 22.60 -9.65
CA LYS A 104 10.42 23.51 -10.00
C LYS A 104 9.43 22.84 -10.98
N GLU A 105 9.96 22.09 -11.94
CA GLU A 105 9.19 21.45 -13.00
C GLU A 105 8.32 20.29 -12.50
N ASN A 106 8.76 19.55 -11.49
CA ASN A 106 8.01 18.39 -10.97
C ASN A 106 7.31 18.64 -9.62
N GLN A 107 7.35 19.88 -9.11
CA GLN A 107 6.76 20.23 -7.81
C GLN A 107 5.25 19.94 -7.78
N ARG A 108 4.52 20.30 -8.84
CA ARG A 108 3.08 20.02 -8.94
C ARG A 108 2.78 18.53 -8.86
N ALA A 109 3.54 17.71 -9.56
CA ALA A 109 3.36 16.26 -9.53
C ALA A 109 3.63 15.67 -8.14
N TYR A 110 4.67 16.15 -7.46
CA TYR A 110 4.96 15.80 -6.08
C TYR A 110 3.78 16.15 -5.16
N ASP A 111 3.29 17.39 -5.21
CA ASP A 111 2.21 17.86 -4.33
C ASP A 111 0.90 17.12 -4.59
N VAL A 112 0.54 16.86 -5.85
CA VAL A 112 -0.63 16.06 -6.23
C VAL A 112 -0.49 14.64 -5.69
N SER A 113 0.69 14.03 -5.86
CA SER A 113 0.94 12.65 -5.41
C SER A 113 0.83 12.51 -3.90
N ARG A 114 1.39 13.46 -3.14
CA ARG A 114 1.29 13.49 -1.67
C ARG A 114 -0.16 13.63 -1.20
N LYS A 115 -0.92 14.51 -1.84
CA LYS A 115 -2.36 14.68 -1.54
C LYS A 115 -3.16 13.43 -1.89
N TYR A 116 -2.85 12.81 -3.03
CA TYR A 116 -3.50 11.58 -3.47
C TYR A 116 -3.33 10.46 -2.46
N VAL A 117 -2.11 10.23 -1.98
CA VAL A 117 -1.83 9.23 -0.94
C VAL A 117 -2.56 9.56 0.36
N ALA A 118 -2.47 10.80 0.84
CA ALA A 118 -3.10 11.23 2.09
C ALA A 118 -4.64 11.08 2.08
N GLN A 119 -5.27 11.25 0.92
CA GLN A 119 -6.73 11.21 0.77
C GLN A 119 -7.25 9.89 0.18
N PHE A 120 -6.38 8.94 -0.15
CA PHE A 120 -6.74 7.74 -0.92
C PHE A 120 -7.87 6.94 -0.26
N ARG A 121 -7.77 6.65 1.04
CA ARG A 121 -8.81 5.91 1.77
C ARG A 121 -10.16 6.62 1.72
N GLN A 122 -10.17 7.92 1.99
CA GLN A 122 -11.39 8.72 1.93
C GLN A 122 -11.98 8.73 0.52
N MET A 123 -11.14 8.90 -0.50
CA MET A 123 -11.56 8.96 -1.89
C MET A 123 -12.24 7.65 -2.36
N ILE A 124 -11.75 6.49 -1.94
CA ILE A 124 -12.36 5.21 -2.33
C ILE A 124 -13.62 4.86 -1.52
N THR A 125 -13.79 5.40 -0.31
CA THR A 125 -14.96 5.12 0.55
C THR A 125 -16.05 6.17 0.40
N GLU A 126 -15.71 7.45 0.53
CA GLU A 126 -16.64 8.58 0.61
C GLU A 126 -16.69 9.39 -0.69
N GLY A 127 -15.58 9.41 -1.44
CA GLY A 127 -15.39 10.25 -2.62
C GLY A 127 -14.65 11.55 -2.32
N ASN A 128 -14.39 12.31 -3.37
CA ASN A 128 -13.74 13.61 -3.27
C ASN A 128 -14.70 14.62 -2.61
N PRO A 129 -14.30 15.30 -1.53
CA PRO A 129 -15.20 16.21 -0.80
C PRO A 129 -15.68 17.42 -1.63
N LYS A 130 -15.03 17.73 -2.76
CA LYS A 130 -15.40 18.86 -3.63
C LYS A 130 -16.29 18.44 -4.80
N THR A 131 -16.00 17.30 -5.42
CA THR A 131 -16.68 16.85 -6.65
C THR A 131 -17.65 15.71 -6.40
N GLY A 132 -17.54 15.02 -5.26
CA GLY A 132 -18.28 13.79 -4.97
C GLY A 132 -17.77 12.57 -5.73
N GLU A 133 -16.82 12.75 -6.65
CA GLU A 133 -16.26 11.66 -7.46
C GLU A 133 -15.50 10.67 -6.59
N LYS A 134 -15.78 9.39 -6.78
CA LYS A 134 -15.06 8.28 -6.15
C LYS A 134 -14.01 7.74 -7.11
N ASN A 135 -13.04 7.05 -6.54
CA ASN A 135 -12.11 6.20 -7.30
C ASN A 135 -11.33 6.93 -8.40
N LEU A 136 -11.12 8.25 -8.24
CA LEU A 136 -10.37 9.04 -9.20
C LEU A 136 -8.93 8.51 -9.30
N GLY A 137 -8.49 8.25 -10.53
CA GLY A 137 -7.12 7.88 -10.85
C GLY A 137 -6.24 9.08 -11.21
N LEU A 138 -5.00 8.79 -11.62
CA LEU A 138 -4.06 9.80 -12.14
C LEU A 138 -3.47 9.32 -13.47
N VAL A 139 -3.20 10.24 -14.39
CA VAL A 139 -2.34 9.96 -15.55
C VAL A 139 -1.15 10.93 -15.55
N PHE A 140 0.05 10.37 -15.30
CA PHE A 140 1.30 11.13 -15.40
C PHE A 140 1.80 11.11 -16.84
N TYR A 141 1.95 12.27 -17.44
CA TYR A 141 2.39 12.41 -18.83
C TYR A 141 3.55 13.42 -18.97
N GLY A 142 4.26 13.36 -20.09
CA GLY A 142 5.37 14.27 -20.40
C GLY A 142 6.64 13.54 -20.88
N PRO A 143 7.76 14.25 -21.11
CA PRO A 143 8.96 13.71 -21.75
C PRO A 143 9.55 12.48 -21.03
N CYS A 144 10.32 11.68 -21.78
CA CYS A 144 11.02 10.52 -21.23
C CYS A 144 12.01 10.92 -20.13
N GLY A 145 12.06 10.13 -19.04
CA GLY A 145 13.07 10.27 -17.99
C GLY A 145 12.82 11.40 -17.00
N THR A 146 11.63 12.04 -17.01
CA THR A 146 11.26 13.12 -16.08
C THR A 146 10.80 12.64 -14.71
N GLY A 147 10.72 11.32 -14.48
CA GLY A 147 10.40 10.73 -13.17
C GLY A 147 8.96 10.24 -13.02
N LYS A 148 8.17 10.13 -14.07
CA LYS A 148 6.77 9.64 -14.04
C LYS A 148 6.61 8.30 -13.32
N SER A 149 7.31 7.27 -13.80
CA SER A 149 7.28 5.92 -13.20
C SER A 149 7.79 5.92 -11.76
N PHE A 150 8.78 6.75 -11.44
CA PHE A 150 9.29 6.90 -10.07
C PHE A 150 8.24 7.53 -9.15
N THR A 151 7.55 8.56 -9.62
CA THR A 151 6.45 9.20 -8.88
C THR A 151 5.32 8.21 -8.60
N ALA A 152 4.91 7.44 -9.61
CA ALA A 152 3.90 6.39 -9.45
C ALA A 152 4.34 5.31 -8.45
N ALA A 153 5.61 4.92 -8.48
CA ALA A 153 6.17 3.95 -7.54
C ALA A 153 6.23 4.48 -6.09
N CYS A 154 6.54 5.77 -5.89
CA CYS A 154 6.45 6.39 -4.56
C CYS A 154 5.03 6.30 -3.99
N ILE A 155 4.00 6.57 -4.81
CA ILE A 155 2.60 6.41 -4.40
C ILE A 155 2.32 4.96 -4.03
N ALA A 156 2.76 4.00 -4.87
CA ALA A 156 2.53 2.57 -4.63
C ALA A 156 3.12 2.12 -3.29
N ASN A 157 4.40 2.43 -3.04
CA ASN A 157 5.08 2.01 -1.83
C ASN A 157 4.45 2.61 -0.57
N GLU A 158 4.14 3.92 -0.56
CA GLU A 158 3.53 4.57 0.59
C GLU A 158 2.10 4.05 0.86
N LEU A 159 1.33 3.69 -0.18
CA LEU A 159 0.01 3.05 0.00
C LEU A 159 0.14 1.61 0.52
N MET A 160 1.12 0.83 0.05
CA MET A 160 1.36 -0.52 0.58
C MET A 160 1.78 -0.48 2.05
N GLU A 161 2.54 0.52 2.49
CA GLU A 161 2.86 0.76 3.90
C GLU A 161 1.63 1.10 4.74
N GLN A 162 0.59 1.65 4.11
CA GLN A 162 -0.73 1.85 4.72
C GLN A 162 -1.65 0.60 4.62
N ASN A 163 -1.11 -0.58 4.28
CA ASN A 163 -1.87 -1.82 4.09
C ASN A 163 -2.92 -1.75 2.96
N ILE A 164 -2.65 -0.97 1.92
CA ILE A 164 -3.48 -0.90 0.72
C ILE A 164 -2.83 -1.75 -0.38
N SER A 165 -3.61 -2.64 -0.98
CA SER A 165 -3.12 -3.51 -2.06
C SER A 165 -2.90 -2.71 -3.35
N VAL A 166 -1.67 -2.75 -3.87
CA VAL A 166 -1.29 -2.08 -5.12
C VAL A 166 -0.63 -3.08 -6.05
N VAL A 167 -1.03 -3.07 -7.32
CA VAL A 167 -0.31 -3.76 -8.39
C VAL A 167 0.29 -2.71 -9.32
N MET A 168 1.59 -2.83 -9.59
CA MET A 168 2.31 -1.97 -10.55
C MET A 168 2.95 -2.83 -11.64
N THR A 169 2.47 -2.67 -12.86
CA THR A 169 2.92 -3.42 -14.03
C THR A 169 3.10 -2.50 -15.24
N SER A 170 3.31 -3.04 -16.43
CA SER A 170 3.30 -2.29 -17.69
C SER A 170 2.46 -3.01 -18.73
N PHE A 171 1.97 -2.30 -19.77
CA PHE A 171 1.23 -2.96 -20.84
C PHE A 171 2.05 -4.02 -21.56
N VAL A 172 3.35 -3.81 -21.73
CA VAL A 172 4.24 -4.82 -22.31
C VAL A 172 4.22 -6.11 -21.49
N LYS A 173 4.29 -6.00 -20.17
CA LYS A 173 4.21 -7.14 -19.25
C LYS A 173 2.83 -7.79 -19.27
N ILE A 174 1.75 -7.00 -19.24
CA ILE A 174 0.38 -7.49 -19.34
C ILE A 174 0.20 -8.31 -20.61
N LEU A 175 0.64 -7.79 -21.77
CA LEU A 175 0.53 -8.49 -23.06
C LEU A 175 1.31 -9.79 -23.09
N GLN A 176 2.49 -9.85 -22.43
CA GLN A 176 3.27 -11.08 -22.31
C GLN A 176 2.56 -12.11 -21.43
N ASP A 177 2.03 -11.67 -20.31
CA ASP A 177 1.39 -12.55 -19.33
C ASP A 177 0.06 -13.12 -19.85
N ILE A 178 -0.73 -12.31 -20.56
CA ILE A 178 -2.02 -12.77 -21.14
C ILE A 178 -1.83 -13.87 -22.21
N GLN A 179 -0.71 -13.88 -22.95
CA GLN A 179 -0.49 -14.86 -24.02
C GLN A 179 -0.46 -16.32 -23.54
N GLY A 180 -0.21 -16.56 -22.25
CA GLY A 180 -0.04 -17.92 -21.70
C GLY A 180 -1.15 -18.37 -20.77
N GLN A 181 -2.20 -17.57 -20.56
CA GLN A 181 -3.24 -17.85 -19.57
C GLN A 181 -4.63 -17.31 -19.97
N ASP A 182 -5.64 -17.62 -19.16
CA ASP A 182 -6.98 -17.07 -19.33
C ASP A 182 -6.98 -15.56 -19.10
N GLU A 183 -7.30 -14.80 -20.13
CA GLU A 183 -7.37 -13.35 -20.12
C GLU A 183 -8.35 -12.83 -19.06
N ALA A 184 -9.53 -13.43 -18.95
CA ALA A 184 -10.54 -12.98 -17.99
C ALA A 184 -10.09 -13.17 -16.55
N ALA A 185 -9.44 -14.30 -16.25
CA ALA A 185 -8.85 -14.57 -14.94
C ALA A 185 -7.71 -13.59 -14.61
N TYR A 186 -6.85 -13.31 -15.60
CA TYR A 186 -5.75 -12.35 -15.41
C TYR A 186 -6.25 -10.92 -15.18
N ILE A 187 -7.20 -10.43 -15.97
CA ILE A 187 -7.83 -9.12 -15.77
C ILE A 187 -8.55 -9.09 -14.40
N GLY A 188 -9.22 -10.17 -14.02
CA GLY A 188 -9.83 -10.32 -12.70
C GLY A 188 -8.82 -10.16 -11.57
N MET A 189 -7.62 -10.75 -11.70
CA MET A 189 -6.51 -10.60 -10.75
C MET A 189 -6.03 -9.16 -10.69
N LEU A 190 -5.82 -8.48 -11.82
CA LEU A 190 -5.48 -7.05 -11.86
C LEU A 190 -6.55 -6.18 -11.18
N ASN A 191 -7.83 -6.54 -11.35
CA ASN A 191 -8.94 -5.82 -10.72
C ASN A 191 -9.12 -6.14 -9.23
N ALA A 192 -8.48 -7.18 -8.69
CA ALA A 192 -8.58 -7.51 -7.27
C ALA A 192 -7.90 -6.45 -6.37
N CYS A 193 -6.82 -5.80 -6.83
CA CYS A 193 -6.12 -4.78 -6.05
C CYS A 193 -6.92 -3.49 -5.87
N SER A 194 -6.63 -2.74 -4.81
CA SER A 194 -7.23 -1.44 -4.54
C SER A 194 -6.78 -0.38 -5.54
N LEU A 195 -5.50 -0.35 -5.89
CA LEU A 195 -4.93 0.55 -6.90
C LEU A 195 -4.17 -0.24 -7.95
N LEU A 196 -4.46 0.00 -9.23
CA LEU A 196 -3.69 -0.53 -10.36
C LEU A 196 -2.83 0.58 -10.96
N ILE A 197 -1.53 0.34 -11.09
CA ILE A 197 -0.59 1.24 -11.75
C ILE A 197 -0.07 0.56 -13.01
N ILE A 198 -0.23 1.22 -14.16
CA ILE A 198 0.25 0.72 -15.44
C ILE A 198 1.25 1.71 -16.02
N ASP A 199 2.50 1.28 -16.06
CA ASP A 199 3.64 2.08 -16.52
C ASP A 199 3.80 2.03 -18.03
N ASP A 200 4.27 3.14 -18.61
CA ASP A 200 4.66 3.29 -20.03
C ASP A 200 3.53 2.92 -21.04
N LEU A 201 2.33 3.52 -20.87
CA LEU A 201 1.27 3.49 -21.89
C LEU A 201 1.79 4.11 -23.20
N GLY A 202 1.59 3.38 -24.33
CA GLY A 202 2.08 3.77 -25.65
C GLY A 202 3.46 3.21 -25.98
N ALA A 203 4.07 2.40 -25.09
CA ALA A 203 5.31 1.66 -25.37
C ALA A 203 5.05 0.27 -25.99
N GLU A 204 3.80 -0.17 -25.97
CA GLU A 204 3.38 -1.43 -26.59
C GLU A 204 3.46 -1.38 -28.11
N ARG A 205 3.53 -2.55 -28.75
CA ARG A 205 3.50 -2.64 -30.22
C ARG A 205 2.13 -2.17 -30.72
N ASN A 206 2.16 -1.32 -31.76
CA ASN A 206 0.93 -0.85 -32.43
C ASN A 206 0.32 -1.97 -33.31
N THR A 207 -0.27 -2.95 -32.67
CA THR A 207 -1.00 -4.05 -33.31
C THR A 207 -2.45 -4.03 -32.83
N ASP A 208 -3.39 -4.49 -33.66
CA ASP A 208 -4.80 -4.58 -33.31
C ASP A 208 -5.02 -5.39 -32.02
N TYR A 209 -4.27 -6.48 -31.89
CA TYR A 209 -4.27 -7.32 -30.69
C TYR A 209 -3.85 -6.53 -29.43
N ALA A 210 -2.72 -5.81 -29.49
CA ALA A 210 -2.25 -5.05 -28.34
C ALA A 210 -3.25 -3.96 -27.93
N LEU A 211 -3.81 -3.23 -28.90
CA LEU A 211 -4.81 -2.20 -28.65
C LEU A 211 -6.09 -2.76 -28.02
N GLU A 212 -6.57 -3.91 -28.52
CA GLU A 212 -7.71 -4.61 -27.94
C GLU A 212 -7.47 -4.95 -26.46
N LYS A 213 -6.30 -5.53 -26.14
CA LYS A 213 -5.97 -5.91 -24.75
C LYS A 213 -5.81 -4.70 -23.85
N VAL A 214 -5.15 -3.63 -24.34
CA VAL A 214 -5.03 -2.35 -23.60
C VAL A 214 -6.43 -1.80 -23.29
N TYR A 215 -7.32 -1.76 -24.29
CA TYR A 215 -8.69 -1.31 -24.09
C TYR A 215 -9.43 -2.17 -23.08
N ASN A 216 -9.34 -3.51 -23.18
CA ASN A 216 -10.03 -4.43 -22.28
C ASN A 216 -9.61 -4.24 -20.82
N VAL A 217 -8.30 -4.06 -20.56
CA VAL A 217 -7.79 -3.83 -19.20
C VAL A 217 -8.31 -2.51 -18.64
N ILE A 218 -8.20 -1.42 -19.40
CA ILE A 218 -8.65 -0.08 -18.97
C ILE A 218 -10.17 -0.06 -18.77
N ASP A 219 -10.94 -0.52 -19.75
CA ASP A 219 -12.41 -0.53 -19.68
C ASP A 219 -12.92 -1.42 -18.53
N SER A 220 -12.30 -2.58 -18.32
CA SER A 220 -12.64 -3.44 -17.18
C SER A 220 -12.39 -2.74 -15.84
N ARG A 221 -11.30 -1.97 -15.72
CA ARG A 221 -10.97 -1.22 -14.50
C ARG A 221 -11.96 -0.08 -14.26
N VAL A 222 -12.34 0.66 -15.32
CA VAL A 222 -13.36 1.71 -15.27
C VAL A 222 -14.71 1.14 -14.86
N ARG A 223 -15.14 0.03 -15.49
CA ARG A 223 -16.40 -0.65 -15.12
C ARG A 223 -16.43 -1.21 -13.71
N ALA A 224 -15.25 -1.62 -13.19
CA ALA A 224 -15.13 -2.06 -11.81
C ALA A 224 -15.17 -0.90 -10.81
N ASP A 225 -15.26 0.34 -11.30
CA ASP A 225 -15.20 1.58 -10.52
C ASP A 225 -14.01 1.55 -9.52
N LYS A 226 -12.80 1.30 -10.02
CA LYS A 226 -11.59 1.22 -9.20
C LYS A 226 -10.49 2.16 -9.71
N PRO A 227 -9.76 2.85 -8.81
CA PRO A 227 -8.76 3.82 -9.22
C PRO A 227 -7.58 3.18 -9.93
N MET A 228 -7.04 3.87 -10.91
CA MET A 228 -5.82 3.48 -11.61
C MET A 228 -4.87 4.66 -11.79
N ILE A 229 -3.57 4.37 -11.87
CA ILE A 229 -2.55 5.34 -12.24
C ILE A 229 -1.88 4.87 -13.51
N LEU A 230 -1.76 5.78 -14.47
CA LEU A 230 -1.12 5.52 -15.75
C LEU A 230 0.09 6.44 -15.91
N THR A 231 1.14 5.96 -16.56
CA THR A 231 2.24 6.82 -17.01
C THR A 231 2.39 6.72 -18.51
N THR A 232 2.71 7.83 -19.18
CA THR A 232 2.92 7.86 -20.62
C THR A 232 3.92 8.92 -21.04
N ASN A 233 4.61 8.68 -22.14
CA ASN A 233 5.49 9.66 -22.76
C ASN A 233 4.77 10.57 -23.78
N LEU A 234 3.52 10.27 -24.08
CA LEU A 234 2.69 11.08 -24.96
C LEU A 234 2.33 12.40 -24.28
N THR A 235 2.22 13.45 -25.06
CA THR A 235 1.67 14.75 -24.61
C THR A 235 0.14 14.65 -24.52
N PHE A 236 -0.45 15.59 -23.79
CA PHE A 236 -1.92 15.67 -23.70
C PHE A 236 -2.55 15.85 -25.09
N ASP A 237 -1.96 16.70 -25.95
CA ASP A 237 -2.43 16.94 -27.31
C ASP A 237 -2.33 15.70 -28.20
N GLU A 238 -1.25 14.93 -28.10
CA GLU A 238 -1.12 13.66 -28.85
C GLU A 238 -2.18 12.64 -28.44
N MET A 239 -2.53 12.58 -27.18
CA MET A 239 -3.60 11.71 -26.70
C MET A 239 -4.98 12.18 -27.21
N MET A 240 -5.30 13.47 -27.05
CA MET A 240 -6.62 14.02 -27.39
C MET A 240 -6.89 14.11 -28.90
N ARG A 241 -5.84 14.35 -29.69
CA ARG A 241 -5.93 14.54 -31.15
C ARG A 241 -5.45 13.32 -31.94
N ASN A 242 -5.36 12.16 -31.31
CA ASN A 242 -4.91 10.95 -31.99
C ASN A 242 -5.82 10.66 -33.20
N PRO A 243 -5.29 10.50 -34.42
CA PRO A 243 -6.08 10.26 -35.62
C PRO A 243 -6.80 8.90 -35.60
N ASP A 244 -6.25 7.93 -34.89
CA ASP A 244 -6.83 6.59 -34.78
C ASP A 244 -7.94 6.57 -33.71
N ILE A 245 -9.17 6.23 -34.13
CA ILE A 245 -10.34 6.17 -33.26
C ILE A 245 -10.19 5.15 -32.12
N ARG A 246 -9.39 4.09 -32.33
CA ARG A 246 -9.15 3.04 -31.33
C ARG A 246 -8.39 3.60 -30.15
N TYR A 247 -7.34 4.38 -30.40
CA TYR A 247 -6.60 5.10 -29.36
C TYR A 247 -7.45 6.16 -28.67
N ARG A 248 -8.25 6.91 -29.43
CA ARG A 248 -9.16 7.91 -28.83
C ARG A 248 -10.12 7.29 -27.83
N ARG A 249 -10.68 6.09 -28.12
CA ARG A 249 -11.53 5.37 -27.16
C ARG A 249 -10.79 4.98 -25.88
N ILE A 250 -9.50 4.61 -25.98
CA ILE A 250 -8.67 4.29 -24.81
C ILE A 250 -8.46 5.56 -23.97
N TYR A 251 -8.06 6.66 -24.61
CA TYR A 251 -7.80 7.92 -23.90
C TYR A 251 -9.07 8.53 -23.31
N ASP A 252 -10.20 8.42 -23.98
CA ASP A 252 -11.51 8.85 -23.47
C ASP A 252 -11.83 8.15 -22.14
N ARG A 253 -11.67 6.81 -22.09
CA ARG A 253 -11.82 6.05 -20.85
C ARG A 253 -10.83 6.44 -19.76
N ILE A 254 -9.61 6.74 -20.14
CA ILE A 254 -8.59 7.20 -19.18
C ILE A 254 -8.99 8.55 -18.58
N PHE A 255 -9.38 9.52 -19.41
CA PHE A 255 -9.73 10.86 -18.95
C PHE A 255 -11.08 10.95 -18.25
N GLU A 256 -11.98 9.99 -18.49
CA GLU A 256 -13.21 9.81 -17.71
C GLU A 256 -12.89 9.50 -16.23
N HIS A 257 -11.77 8.78 -15.96
CA HIS A 257 -11.47 8.24 -14.63
C HIS A 257 -10.17 8.73 -14.01
N CYS A 258 -9.34 9.44 -14.76
CA CYS A 258 -8.01 9.84 -14.29
C CYS A 258 -7.77 11.34 -14.47
N PHE A 259 -7.26 11.96 -13.41
CA PHE A 259 -6.83 13.36 -13.45
C PHE A 259 -5.44 13.47 -14.11
N PRO A 260 -5.26 14.29 -15.17
CA PRO A 260 -3.99 14.44 -15.85
C PRO A 260 -3.00 15.32 -15.07
N VAL A 261 -1.77 14.83 -14.93
CA VAL A 261 -0.67 15.49 -14.25
C VAL A 261 0.57 15.49 -15.14
N GLU A 262 0.96 16.66 -15.61
CA GLU A 262 2.18 16.82 -16.40
C GLU A 262 3.42 16.77 -15.52
N ILE A 263 4.45 16.03 -15.98
CA ILE A 263 5.80 16.08 -15.41
C ILE A 263 6.77 16.53 -16.49
N PRO A 264 6.91 17.85 -16.68
CA PRO A 264 7.80 18.44 -17.68
C PRO A 264 9.26 18.38 -17.21
N GLY A 265 10.16 18.86 -18.05
CA GLY A 265 11.56 19.08 -17.72
C GLY A 265 12.54 18.13 -18.41
N LYS A 266 13.80 18.23 -18.00
CA LYS A 266 14.89 17.43 -18.56
C LYS A 266 14.94 16.05 -17.94
N SER A 267 15.37 15.07 -18.75
CA SER A 267 15.54 13.69 -18.30
C SER A 267 16.59 13.57 -17.19
N PHE A 268 16.19 13.03 -16.04
CA PHE A 268 17.10 12.68 -14.96
C PHE A 268 18.17 11.65 -15.40
N ARG A 269 17.83 10.77 -16.34
CA ARG A 269 18.76 9.76 -16.88
C ARG A 269 19.88 10.44 -17.65
N ILE A 270 19.57 11.44 -18.48
CA ILE A 270 20.57 12.20 -19.26
C ILE A 270 21.46 13.02 -18.33
N ILE A 271 20.88 13.68 -17.33
CA ILE A 271 21.63 14.49 -16.35
C ILE A 271 22.62 13.58 -15.59
N LYS A 272 22.14 12.43 -15.09
CA LYS A 272 22.98 11.46 -14.37
C LYS A 272 24.07 10.87 -15.27
N ALA A 273 23.77 10.60 -16.55
CA ALA A 273 24.75 10.12 -17.51
C ALA A 273 25.84 11.18 -17.78
N ALA A 274 25.48 12.43 -17.98
CA ALA A 274 26.42 13.54 -18.17
C ALA A 274 27.31 13.77 -16.93
N GLN A 275 26.74 13.63 -15.73
CA GLN A 275 27.50 13.70 -14.48
C GLN A 275 28.50 12.55 -14.37
N ARG A 276 28.05 11.33 -14.61
CA ARG A 276 28.93 10.14 -14.62
C ARG A 276 30.06 10.27 -15.66
N GLN A 277 29.76 10.79 -16.85
CA GLN A 277 30.77 11.03 -17.87
C GLN A 277 31.86 11.99 -17.38
N LYS A 278 31.49 13.05 -16.67
CA LYS A 278 32.46 13.99 -16.09
C LYS A 278 33.29 13.35 -14.97
N GLU A 279 32.65 12.58 -14.08
CA GLU A 279 33.32 11.92 -12.95
C GLU A 279 34.30 10.82 -13.41
N LEU A 280 34.04 10.19 -14.54
CA LEU A 280 34.86 9.10 -15.08
C LEU A 280 35.78 9.53 -16.24
N ALA A 281 35.78 10.81 -16.64
CA ALA A 281 36.58 11.31 -17.76
C ALA A 281 38.10 11.10 -17.59
N ASP A 282 38.55 11.13 -16.31
CA ASP A 282 39.97 10.90 -15.97
C ASP A 282 40.30 9.42 -15.72
N TYR A 283 39.30 8.54 -15.76
CA TYR A 283 39.47 7.09 -15.52
C TYR A 283 39.53 6.28 -16.82
N PHE A 284 38.84 6.72 -17.86
CA PHE A 284 38.81 6.14 -19.19
C PHE A 284 39.47 7.07 -20.22
#